data_6574307ab71255cf03fa4f2051ee8a0e
#
_entry.id   6574307ab71255cf03fa4f2051ee8a0e
#
_cell.length_a   1.000
_cell.length_b   1.000
_cell.length_c   1.000
_cell.angle_alpha   90.00
_cell.angle_beta   90.00
_cell.angle_gamma   90.00
#
_symmetry.space_group_name_H-M   'P 1'
#
loop_
_entity.id
_entity.type
_entity.pdbx_description
1 polymer ?
#
loop_
_entity_poly.entity_id
_entity_poly.type
_entity_poly.pdbx_seq_one_letter_code
_entity_poly.pdbx_strand_id
1 'polypeptide(L)'
;MGIPSYFSYIIRNYTNIIRKRGQCESIHHLLMDCNSIIYDAYRELEEKYKKEPFPIDTIEKRLIQKTIHKIEEYIELVKPSKTVYVTFDGVAPFAKMNQQRIRRYKSQDATTTPLWNTTAITPGTTFMTHLSQSIYSYFTPITPTNKTYQNKYPSRKILVSCSDEPGEGEHKLFHFIRTTDCSSDVIAVYGLDADLIMLSLFHQSYSKNIYVFRESPTFKTVLSHSYEQKELLFMDIGGLINSIFQEMGNYQAIDKSLRVTDYVFMCFFLGNDFLPHFPALNIRTHGIQILTDTYYQTIGRFRDRSFIHPTTKQILWQHVYYFLEALSKQEEKYLQQEYDSRAKWDKKTWPSKTPIEIEELILNSPVIYRADEHYICPHEYGWESRYYKRLIDIDPTRKNIEHVCRNYLEGLEWVYHYYTGDCIDWQWKYENHYAPLLKDLIRYIPAKPTQLLQQKAPSPISPEKQLACVLPRSQLTLVPTHVRDVLMTKYIHLYPETCKKSWAFCRYNWEGHPILPEINILELTLDC
;
A
#
# COMPACT_ATOMS: atom_id res chain seq x y z
N MET A 1 0.03 2.28 2.41
CA MET A 1 1.43 2.67 2.21
C MET A 1 1.80 2.76 0.74
N GLY A 2 1.45 1.83 -0.10
CA GLY A 2 1.68 1.89 -1.52
C GLY A 2 3.12 2.24 -1.91
N ILE A 3 3.31 2.93 -3.03
CA ILE A 3 4.64 3.32 -3.52
C ILE A 3 5.28 4.32 -2.55
N PRO A 4 6.41 3.97 -1.90
CA PRO A 4 7.05 4.84 -0.91
C PRO A 4 7.42 6.20 -1.49
N SER A 5 7.08 7.29 -0.78
CA SER A 5 7.36 8.68 -1.19
C SER A 5 6.61 9.19 -2.43
N TYR A 6 5.72 8.40 -3.04
CA TYR A 6 4.99 8.81 -4.24
C TYR A 6 4.08 10.03 -3.99
N PHE A 7 3.34 10.05 -2.88
CA PHE A 7 2.55 11.21 -2.50
C PHE A 7 3.38 12.49 -2.42
N SER A 8 4.56 12.42 -1.77
CA SER A 8 5.46 13.56 -1.68
C SER A 8 6.01 14.01 -3.04
N TYR A 9 6.25 13.05 -3.95
CA TYR A 9 6.64 13.34 -5.32
C TYR A 9 5.53 14.11 -6.06
N ILE A 10 4.29 13.60 -6.02
CA ILE A 10 3.13 14.20 -6.69
C ILE A 10 2.93 15.66 -6.23
N ILE A 11 2.89 15.90 -4.92
CA ILE A 11 2.63 17.25 -4.38
C ILE A 11 3.73 18.25 -4.74
N ARG A 12 4.99 17.81 -4.84
CA ARG A 12 6.11 18.69 -5.23
C ARG A 12 6.11 19.03 -6.71
N ASN A 13 5.72 18.10 -7.55
CA ASN A 13 5.82 18.27 -9.01
C ASN A 13 4.52 18.81 -9.64
N TYR A 14 3.36 18.59 -9.00
CA TYR A 14 2.04 18.95 -9.55
C TYR A 14 1.25 19.80 -8.56
N THR A 15 1.65 21.05 -8.37
CA THR A 15 1.04 21.95 -7.35
C THR A 15 -0.41 22.33 -7.63
N ASN A 16 -0.84 22.30 -8.90
CA ASN A 16 -2.16 22.78 -9.32
C ASN A 16 -3.29 21.74 -9.18
N ILE A 17 -3.01 20.56 -8.60
CA ILE A 17 -4.00 19.50 -8.45
C ILE A 17 -4.71 19.51 -7.10
N ILE A 18 -4.25 20.32 -6.14
CA ILE A 18 -4.86 20.41 -4.81
C ILE A 18 -5.96 21.46 -4.81
N ARG A 19 -7.13 21.08 -4.34
CA ARG A 19 -8.34 21.89 -4.26
C ARG A 19 -8.82 22.00 -2.81
N LYS A 20 -9.41 23.14 -2.45
CA LYS A 20 -10.28 23.29 -1.28
C LYS A 20 -11.69 22.77 -1.63
N ARG A 21 -12.50 22.39 -0.63
CA ARG A 21 -13.86 21.90 -0.88
C ARG A 21 -14.69 22.82 -1.78
N GLY A 22 -14.62 24.13 -1.58
CA GLY A 22 -15.35 25.12 -2.39
C GLY A 22 -14.88 25.25 -3.84
N GLN A 23 -13.74 24.67 -4.19
CA GLN A 23 -13.19 24.63 -5.55
C GLN A 23 -13.51 23.30 -6.27
N CYS A 24 -14.05 22.31 -5.55
CA CYS A 24 -14.46 21.03 -6.13
C CYS A 24 -15.87 21.16 -6.74
N GLU A 25 -16.14 20.31 -7.72
CA GLU A 25 -17.49 20.10 -8.24
C GLU A 25 -18.42 19.56 -7.15
N SER A 26 -19.73 19.55 -7.42
CA SER A 26 -20.71 18.90 -6.52
C SER A 26 -20.43 17.40 -6.45
N ILE A 27 -20.18 16.91 -5.23
CA ILE A 27 -19.85 15.51 -5.00
C ILE A 27 -21.13 14.68 -4.95
N HIS A 28 -21.17 13.61 -5.73
CA HIS A 28 -22.28 12.67 -5.78
C HIS A 28 -22.08 11.50 -4.82
N HIS A 29 -20.88 10.94 -4.78
CA HIS A 29 -20.55 9.78 -3.95
C HIS A 29 -19.38 10.11 -3.02
N LEU A 30 -19.52 9.76 -1.75
CA LEU A 30 -18.46 9.77 -0.76
C LEU A 30 -18.11 8.33 -0.43
N LEU A 31 -16.90 7.91 -0.77
CA LEU A 31 -16.37 6.57 -0.54
C LEU A 31 -15.25 6.65 0.51
N MET A 32 -15.35 5.90 1.59
CA MET A 32 -14.49 6.06 2.74
C MET A 32 -13.81 4.76 3.15
N ASP A 33 -12.47 4.72 3.03
CA ASP A 33 -11.66 3.71 3.73
C ASP A 33 -11.44 4.16 5.17
N CYS A 34 -12.17 3.54 6.09
CA CYS A 34 -12.29 4.01 7.46
C CYS A 34 -11.26 3.43 8.43
N ASN A 35 -10.38 2.52 8.02
CA ASN A 35 -9.36 2.00 8.93
C ASN A 35 -8.45 3.11 9.47
N SER A 36 -8.07 4.07 8.65
CA SER A 36 -7.27 5.23 9.08
C SER A 36 -8.01 6.10 10.10
N ILE A 37 -9.34 6.18 10.01
CA ILE A 37 -10.17 6.95 10.96
C ILE A 37 -10.08 6.37 12.37
N ILE A 38 -9.99 5.04 12.52
CA ILE A 38 -9.83 4.38 13.83
C ILE A 38 -8.52 4.84 14.48
N TYR A 39 -7.42 4.86 13.72
CA TYR A 39 -6.12 5.32 14.23
C TYR A 39 -6.14 6.81 14.60
N ASP A 40 -6.81 7.65 13.81
CA ASP A 40 -6.95 9.07 14.12
C ASP A 40 -7.80 9.28 15.37
N ALA A 41 -8.91 8.54 15.50
CA ALA A 41 -9.74 8.57 16.70
C ALA A 41 -8.97 8.10 17.94
N TYR A 42 -8.14 7.06 17.81
CA TYR A 42 -7.29 6.59 18.92
C TYR A 42 -6.28 7.66 19.35
N ARG A 43 -5.58 8.31 18.42
CA ARG A 43 -4.62 9.38 18.74
C ARG A 43 -5.28 10.54 19.51
N GLU A 44 -6.46 10.97 19.08
CA GLU A 44 -7.20 12.02 19.78
C GLU A 44 -7.63 11.57 21.20
N LEU A 45 -8.03 10.30 21.37
CA LEU A 45 -8.35 9.75 22.69
C LEU A 45 -7.13 9.63 23.60
N GLU A 46 -5.98 9.24 23.06
CA GLU A 46 -4.73 9.16 23.80
C GLU A 46 -4.27 10.56 24.28
N GLU A 47 -4.37 11.57 23.42
CA GLU A 47 -4.08 12.96 23.78
C GLU A 47 -5.05 13.49 24.86
N LYS A 48 -6.34 13.12 24.73
CA LYS A 48 -7.34 13.45 25.76
C LYS A 48 -7.04 12.76 27.07
N TYR A 49 -6.68 11.47 27.06
CA TYR A 49 -6.34 10.71 28.26
C TYR A 49 -5.17 11.32 29.02
N LYS A 50 -4.15 11.84 28.32
CA LYS A 50 -3.01 12.54 28.96
C LYS A 50 -3.43 13.80 29.73
N LYS A 51 -4.52 14.47 29.31
CA LYS A 51 -5.06 15.68 29.94
C LYS A 51 -6.10 15.37 31.00
N GLU A 52 -6.97 14.41 30.73
CA GLU A 52 -8.12 14.03 31.52
C GLU A 52 -8.28 12.50 31.48
N PRO A 53 -7.65 11.76 32.40
CA PRO A 53 -7.72 10.30 32.45
C PRO A 53 -9.16 9.78 32.63
N PHE A 54 -9.47 8.68 31.94
CA PHE A 54 -10.74 7.96 32.02
C PHE A 54 -10.49 6.46 32.27
N PRO A 55 -11.50 5.66 32.71
CA PRO A 55 -11.33 4.22 32.88
C PRO A 55 -10.89 3.52 31.60
N ILE A 56 -9.77 2.79 31.65
CA ILE A 56 -9.12 2.15 30.48
C ILE A 56 -10.03 1.08 29.87
N ASP A 57 -10.82 0.37 30.65
CA ASP A 57 -11.82 -0.61 30.22
C ASP A 57 -12.90 0.00 29.30
N THR A 58 -13.08 1.33 29.32
CA THR A 58 -14.02 2.04 28.46
C THR A 58 -13.42 2.45 27.10
N ILE A 59 -12.12 2.23 26.88
CA ILE A 59 -11.40 2.79 25.70
C ILE A 59 -11.97 2.30 24.38
N GLU A 60 -12.29 1.01 24.23
CA GLU A 60 -12.84 0.45 23.01
C GLU A 60 -14.21 1.06 22.67
N LYS A 61 -15.08 1.16 23.68
CA LYS A 61 -16.39 1.81 23.51
C LYS A 61 -16.26 3.27 23.08
N ARG A 62 -15.35 4.01 23.70
CA ARG A 62 -15.07 5.41 23.34
C ARG A 62 -14.48 5.52 21.93
N LEU A 63 -13.60 4.58 21.57
CA LEU A 63 -12.98 4.54 20.26
C LEU A 63 -14.01 4.28 19.16
N ILE A 64 -14.92 3.33 19.36
CA ILE A 64 -16.03 3.05 18.43
C ILE A 64 -16.92 4.30 18.27
N GLN A 65 -17.35 4.91 19.37
CA GLN A 65 -18.17 6.14 19.32
C GLN A 65 -17.45 7.28 18.59
N LYS A 66 -16.17 7.47 18.87
CA LYS A 66 -15.36 8.52 18.24
C LYS A 66 -15.19 8.26 16.72
N THR A 67 -15.00 6.99 16.33
CA THR A 67 -14.92 6.59 14.91
C THR A 67 -16.20 6.91 14.18
N ILE A 68 -17.36 6.54 14.74
CA ILE A 68 -18.69 6.88 14.17
C ILE A 68 -18.84 8.39 14.02
N HIS A 69 -18.51 9.16 15.05
CA HIS A 69 -18.62 10.61 15.00
C HIS A 69 -17.74 11.24 13.92
N LYS A 70 -16.49 10.76 13.76
CA LYS A 70 -15.62 11.24 12.67
C LYS A 70 -16.18 10.94 11.28
N ILE A 71 -16.77 9.76 11.08
CA ILE A 71 -17.42 9.42 9.81
C ILE A 71 -18.56 10.41 9.53
N GLU A 72 -19.39 10.72 10.55
CA GLU A 72 -20.45 11.72 10.41
C GLU A 72 -19.91 13.12 10.08
N GLU A 73 -18.83 13.55 10.75
CA GLU A 73 -18.18 14.83 10.45
C GLU A 73 -17.81 14.93 8.96
N TYR A 74 -17.23 13.86 8.38
CA TYR A 74 -16.89 13.87 6.95
C TYR A 74 -18.12 13.89 6.04
N ILE A 75 -19.17 13.16 6.39
CA ILE A 75 -20.43 13.20 5.63
C ILE A 75 -21.00 14.63 5.59
N GLU A 76 -21.00 15.34 6.73
CA GLU A 76 -21.50 16.71 6.84
C GLU A 76 -20.58 17.74 6.15
N LEU A 77 -19.27 17.54 6.16
CA LEU A 77 -18.30 18.43 5.50
C LEU A 77 -18.32 18.26 3.98
N VAL A 78 -18.38 17.03 3.48
CA VAL A 78 -18.35 16.72 2.04
C VAL A 78 -19.72 16.92 1.40
N LYS A 79 -20.81 16.62 2.09
CA LYS A 79 -22.22 16.73 1.64
C LYS A 79 -22.45 16.02 0.31
N PRO A 80 -22.23 14.70 0.21
CA PRO A 80 -22.50 13.96 -1.02
C PRO A 80 -24.00 13.96 -1.32
N SER A 81 -24.40 13.99 -2.59
CA SER A 81 -25.81 14.09 -2.98
C SER A 81 -26.50 12.74 -3.20
N LYS A 82 -25.74 11.64 -3.47
CA LYS A 82 -26.31 10.32 -3.80
C LYS A 82 -25.95 9.25 -2.78
N THR A 83 -24.66 8.90 -2.63
CA THR A 83 -24.23 7.74 -1.85
C THR A 83 -23.13 8.09 -0.87
N VAL A 84 -23.18 7.49 0.31
CA VAL A 84 -22.03 7.34 1.22
C VAL A 84 -21.72 5.86 1.32
N TYR A 85 -20.48 5.48 1.12
CA TYR A 85 -20.03 4.10 1.30
C TYR A 85 -18.91 4.06 2.34
N VAL A 86 -19.19 3.43 3.47
CA VAL A 86 -18.29 3.27 4.62
C VAL A 86 -17.70 1.88 4.57
N THR A 87 -16.38 1.77 4.41
CA THR A 87 -15.69 0.47 4.36
C THR A 87 -14.64 0.35 5.43
N PHE A 88 -14.44 -0.87 5.91
CA PHE A 88 -13.34 -1.30 6.75
C PHE A 88 -12.68 -2.53 6.14
N ASP A 89 -11.38 -2.73 6.43
CA ASP A 89 -10.67 -3.93 5.99
C ASP A 89 -11.31 -5.19 6.55
N GLY A 90 -11.54 -6.13 5.66
CA GLY A 90 -11.79 -7.53 5.97
C GLY A 90 -10.55 -8.38 5.74
N VAL A 91 -10.74 -9.69 5.58
CA VAL A 91 -9.64 -10.60 5.27
C VAL A 91 -8.98 -10.17 3.96
N ALA A 92 -7.68 -9.97 4.00
CA ALA A 92 -6.88 -9.52 2.86
C ALA A 92 -6.25 -10.71 2.10
N PRO A 93 -5.76 -10.53 0.85
CA PRO A 93 -4.92 -11.50 0.18
C PRO A 93 -3.62 -11.78 0.94
N PHE A 94 -3.04 -12.96 0.74
CA PHE A 94 -1.85 -13.38 1.48
C PHE A 94 -0.63 -12.46 1.23
N ALA A 95 -0.50 -11.90 0.05
CA ALA A 95 0.52 -10.87 -0.23
C ALA A 95 0.42 -9.69 0.73
N LYS A 96 -0.81 -9.20 1.02
CA LYS A 96 -1.03 -8.11 2.00
C LYS A 96 -0.82 -8.58 3.44
N MET A 97 -1.21 -9.80 3.77
CA MET A 97 -0.95 -10.37 5.10
C MET A 97 0.55 -10.44 5.39
N ASN A 98 1.37 -10.86 4.41
CA ASN A 98 2.82 -10.88 4.54
C ASN A 98 3.39 -9.47 4.81
N GLN A 99 2.93 -8.47 4.08
CA GLN A 99 3.30 -7.07 4.30
C GLN A 99 2.86 -6.59 5.70
N GLN A 100 1.64 -6.93 6.14
CA GLN A 100 1.14 -6.60 7.48
C GLN A 100 1.96 -7.26 8.58
N ARG A 101 2.34 -8.55 8.42
CA ARG A 101 3.22 -9.27 9.34
C ARG A 101 4.55 -8.56 9.48
N ILE A 102 5.22 -8.26 8.37
CA ILE A 102 6.48 -7.51 8.35
C ILE A 102 6.35 -6.19 9.10
N ARG A 103 5.28 -5.41 8.83
CA ARG A 103 5.03 -4.12 9.48
C ARG A 103 4.86 -4.24 10.99
N ARG A 104 4.17 -5.28 11.49
CA ARG A 104 3.96 -5.50 12.92
C ARG A 104 5.22 -5.91 13.65
N TYR A 105 6.07 -6.72 13.04
CA TYR A 105 7.39 -7.03 13.60
C TYR A 105 8.29 -5.78 13.66
N LYS A 106 8.22 -4.89 12.68
CA LYS A 106 8.92 -3.59 12.73
C LYS A 106 8.45 -2.70 13.88
N SER A 107 7.16 -2.67 14.16
CA SER A 107 6.57 -1.83 15.22
C SER A 107 6.88 -2.32 16.65
N GLN A 108 7.36 -3.55 16.83
CA GLN A 108 7.77 -4.05 18.16
C GLN A 108 9.00 -3.33 18.72
N ASP A 109 9.80 -2.67 17.87
CA ASP A 109 10.96 -1.88 18.34
C ASP A 109 10.58 -0.53 18.96
N ALA A 110 9.29 -0.16 18.96
CA ALA A 110 8.85 1.10 19.55
C ALA A 110 9.05 1.09 21.07
N THR A 111 9.74 2.10 21.61
CA THR A 111 10.09 2.22 23.03
C THR A 111 8.93 2.67 23.92
N THR A 112 7.81 3.10 23.33
CA THR A 112 6.65 3.62 24.06
C THR A 112 5.56 2.56 24.18
N THR A 113 5.07 2.34 25.39
CA THR A 113 3.90 1.48 25.65
C THR A 113 2.64 2.28 25.30
N PRO A 114 1.85 1.89 24.29
CA PRO A 114 0.61 2.59 23.94
C PRO A 114 -0.46 2.39 25.03
N LEU A 115 -1.37 3.35 25.15
CA LEU A 115 -2.51 3.28 26.08
C LEU A 115 -3.41 2.06 25.82
N TRP A 116 -3.53 1.68 24.55
CA TRP A 116 -4.31 0.55 24.09
C TRP A 116 -3.61 -0.14 22.92
N ASN A 117 -3.83 -1.45 22.78
CA ASN A 117 -3.18 -2.24 21.74
C ASN A 117 -3.82 -2.02 20.36
N THR A 118 -3.26 -1.12 19.56
CA THR A 118 -3.75 -0.82 18.22
C THR A 118 -3.67 -2.00 17.25
N THR A 119 -2.98 -3.09 17.59
CA THR A 119 -2.97 -4.34 16.79
C THR A 119 -4.34 -5.02 16.80
N ALA A 120 -5.22 -4.69 17.77
CA ALA A 120 -6.61 -5.11 17.76
C ALA A 120 -7.41 -4.57 16.55
N ILE A 121 -6.91 -3.55 15.86
CA ILE A 121 -7.46 -3.08 14.57
C ILE A 121 -7.00 -4.06 13.47
N THR A 122 -7.52 -5.30 13.55
CA THR A 122 -7.24 -6.38 12.60
C THR A 122 -8.50 -7.21 12.42
N PRO A 123 -8.89 -7.54 11.17
CA PRO A 123 -10.02 -8.44 10.91
C PRO A 123 -9.91 -9.74 11.71
N GLY A 124 -11.01 -10.18 12.30
CA GLY A 124 -11.08 -11.37 13.15
C GLY A 124 -10.88 -11.15 14.64
N THR A 125 -10.47 -9.94 15.09
CA THR A 125 -10.39 -9.61 16.52
C THR A 125 -11.77 -9.25 17.10
N THR A 126 -11.92 -9.43 18.40
CA THR A 126 -13.15 -9.06 19.13
C THR A 126 -13.47 -7.57 18.98
N PHE A 127 -12.46 -6.70 19.01
CA PHE A 127 -12.66 -5.26 18.78
C PHE A 127 -13.28 -4.97 17.40
N MET A 128 -12.75 -5.56 16.33
CA MET A 128 -13.30 -5.35 14.98
C MET A 128 -14.72 -5.91 14.83
N THR A 129 -15.04 -7.00 15.52
CA THR A 129 -16.41 -7.53 15.57
C THR A 129 -17.36 -6.53 16.25
N HIS A 130 -17.00 -5.98 17.40
CA HIS A 130 -17.80 -4.98 18.11
C HIS A 130 -17.95 -3.68 17.30
N LEU A 131 -16.86 -3.24 16.65
CA LEU A 131 -16.90 -2.09 15.74
C LEU A 131 -17.88 -2.33 14.59
N SER A 132 -17.77 -3.47 13.90
CA SER A 132 -18.67 -3.83 12.77
C SER A 132 -20.14 -3.80 13.20
N GLN A 133 -20.47 -4.46 14.32
CA GLN A 133 -21.84 -4.46 14.87
C GLN A 133 -22.34 -3.04 15.17
N SER A 134 -21.49 -2.20 15.74
CA SER A 134 -21.85 -0.82 16.09
C SER A 134 -22.05 0.04 14.83
N ILE A 135 -21.20 -0.11 13.82
CA ILE A 135 -21.29 0.61 12.54
C ILE A 135 -22.56 0.21 11.78
N TYR A 136 -22.86 -1.10 11.66
CA TYR A 136 -24.11 -1.57 11.03
C TYR A 136 -25.33 -1.07 11.79
N SER A 137 -25.35 -1.19 13.12
CA SER A 137 -26.47 -0.72 13.94
C SER A 137 -26.70 0.79 13.80
N TYR A 138 -25.65 1.56 13.60
CA TYR A 138 -25.73 3.01 13.50
C TYR A 138 -26.16 3.49 12.11
N PHE A 139 -25.54 2.96 11.05
CA PHE A 139 -25.74 3.47 9.68
C PHE A 139 -26.77 2.68 8.86
N THR A 140 -27.03 1.41 9.19
CA THR A 140 -27.94 0.51 8.44
C THR A 140 -28.83 -0.32 9.35
N PRO A 141 -29.68 0.28 10.21
CA PRO A 141 -30.52 -0.46 11.16
C PRO A 141 -31.52 -1.35 10.43
N ILE A 142 -31.54 -2.63 10.78
CA ILE A 142 -32.33 -3.70 10.13
C ILE A 142 -33.81 -3.63 10.48
N THR A 143 -34.24 -2.96 11.57
CA THR A 143 -35.64 -2.95 12.02
C THR A 143 -36.18 -1.56 12.32
N PRO A 144 -37.37 -1.21 11.77
CA PRO A 144 -38.05 0.05 12.04
C PRO A 144 -38.77 0.07 13.40
N THR A 145 -38.49 -0.83 14.33
CA THR A 145 -39.27 -0.97 15.57
C THR A 145 -39.01 0.09 16.63
N ASN A 146 -38.03 0.94 16.46
CA ASN A 146 -37.86 2.12 17.31
C ASN A 146 -38.30 3.38 16.56
N LYS A 147 -39.43 3.95 16.95
CA LYS A 147 -40.01 5.22 16.44
C LYS A 147 -39.06 6.44 16.54
N THR A 148 -37.85 6.29 17.05
CA THR A 148 -36.84 7.33 17.21
C THR A 148 -35.77 7.33 16.12
N TYR A 149 -35.72 6.33 15.25
CA TYR A 149 -34.73 6.31 14.17
C TYR A 149 -35.32 6.94 12.91
N GLN A 150 -35.33 8.26 12.86
CA GLN A 150 -35.47 8.99 11.60
C GLN A 150 -34.15 8.79 10.86
N ASN A 151 -34.20 8.27 9.62
CA ASN A 151 -33.06 8.22 8.72
C ASN A 151 -32.44 9.63 8.68
N LYS A 152 -31.31 9.81 9.35
CA LYS A 152 -30.61 11.10 9.47
C LYS A 152 -30.25 11.69 8.10
N TYR A 153 -30.18 10.83 7.07
CA TYR A 153 -29.82 11.19 5.70
C TYR A 153 -30.87 10.70 4.68
N PRO A 154 -32.12 11.16 4.72
CA PRO A 154 -33.22 10.59 3.95
C PRO A 154 -33.06 10.70 2.42
N SER A 155 -32.19 11.61 1.96
CA SER A 155 -31.93 11.85 0.53
C SER A 155 -30.70 11.09 0.01
N ARG A 156 -30.02 10.27 0.84
CA ARG A 156 -28.74 9.61 0.51
C ARG A 156 -28.82 8.12 0.79
N LYS A 157 -28.22 7.32 -0.10
CA LYS A 157 -28.03 5.89 0.15
C LYS A 157 -26.76 5.71 1.00
N ILE A 158 -26.86 5.06 2.16
CA ILE A 158 -25.70 4.69 2.96
C ILE A 158 -25.46 3.20 2.76
N LEU A 159 -24.24 2.87 2.37
CA LEU A 159 -23.72 1.51 2.23
C LEU A 159 -22.63 1.31 3.29
N VAL A 160 -22.56 0.11 3.84
CA VAL A 160 -21.57 -0.27 4.83
C VAL A 160 -21.01 -1.64 4.46
N SER A 161 -19.69 -1.79 4.53
CA SER A 161 -18.99 -3.07 4.43
C SER A 161 -17.89 -3.10 5.48
N CYS A 162 -18.06 -3.90 6.51
CA CYS A 162 -17.16 -3.99 7.64
C CYS A 162 -16.17 -5.15 7.51
N SER A 163 -15.50 -5.51 8.62
CA SER A 163 -14.44 -6.51 8.65
C SER A 163 -14.92 -7.96 8.50
N ASP A 164 -16.20 -8.21 8.56
CA ASP A 164 -16.88 -9.47 8.30
C ASP A 164 -16.94 -9.81 6.80
N GLU A 165 -16.89 -8.80 5.93
CA GLU A 165 -16.77 -8.99 4.49
C GLU A 165 -15.29 -8.97 4.06
N PRO A 166 -14.82 -9.95 3.26
CA PRO A 166 -13.43 -10.01 2.84
C PRO A 166 -13.04 -8.88 1.89
N GLY A 167 -11.75 -8.62 1.79
CA GLY A 167 -11.13 -7.56 0.98
C GLY A 167 -10.73 -6.34 1.78
N GLU A 168 -9.71 -5.64 1.30
CA GLU A 168 -9.28 -4.36 1.86
C GLU A 168 -10.33 -3.27 1.60
N GLY A 169 -10.46 -2.31 2.51
CA GLY A 169 -11.45 -1.23 2.41
C GLY A 169 -11.38 -0.50 1.07
N GLU A 170 -10.18 -0.13 0.63
CA GLU A 170 -9.94 0.52 -0.64
C GLU A 170 -10.44 -0.30 -1.85
N HIS A 171 -10.22 -1.62 -1.86
CA HIS A 171 -10.67 -2.49 -2.96
C HIS A 171 -12.19 -2.62 -3.03
N LYS A 172 -12.87 -2.61 -1.88
CA LYS A 172 -14.34 -2.55 -1.81
C LYS A 172 -14.86 -1.25 -2.44
N LEU A 173 -14.19 -0.10 -2.19
CA LEU A 173 -14.57 1.18 -2.79
C LEU A 173 -14.44 1.16 -4.32
N PHE A 174 -13.34 0.64 -4.84
CA PHE A 174 -13.13 0.59 -6.29
C PHE A 174 -13.95 -0.50 -6.98
N HIS A 175 -14.30 -1.58 -6.29
CA HIS A 175 -15.31 -2.52 -6.76
C HIS A 175 -16.67 -1.83 -6.95
N PHE A 176 -17.09 -0.99 -6.00
CA PHE A 176 -18.31 -0.17 -6.14
C PHE A 176 -18.25 0.73 -7.38
N ILE A 177 -17.14 1.41 -7.62
CA ILE A 177 -16.95 2.27 -8.80
C ILE A 177 -17.07 1.47 -10.11
N ARG A 178 -16.53 0.26 -10.17
CA ARG A 178 -16.60 -0.61 -11.36
C ARG A 178 -18.00 -1.17 -11.63
N THR A 179 -18.77 -1.41 -10.57
CA THR A 179 -20.08 -2.10 -10.65
C THR A 179 -21.29 -1.15 -10.64
N THR A 180 -21.05 0.13 -10.39
CA THR A 180 -22.10 1.18 -10.35
C THR A 180 -21.90 2.13 -11.53
N ASP A 181 -22.97 2.52 -12.21
CA ASP A 181 -22.86 3.57 -13.23
C ASP A 181 -22.62 4.93 -12.57
N CYS A 182 -21.36 5.33 -12.57
CA CYS A 182 -20.90 6.61 -12.06
C CYS A 182 -20.36 7.53 -13.17
N SER A 183 -20.58 7.20 -14.46
CA SER A 183 -19.98 7.87 -15.62
C SER A 183 -20.19 9.40 -15.66
N SER A 184 -21.36 9.87 -15.18
CA SER A 184 -21.68 11.29 -15.06
C SER A 184 -21.42 11.88 -13.67
N ASP A 185 -20.97 11.09 -12.71
CA ASP A 185 -20.89 11.43 -11.31
C ASP A 185 -19.49 11.84 -10.88
N VAL A 186 -19.44 12.68 -9.86
CA VAL A 186 -18.19 13.09 -9.18
C VAL A 186 -18.08 12.32 -7.88
N ILE A 187 -16.94 11.69 -7.67
CA ILE A 187 -16.64 10.83 -6.54
C ILE A 187 -15.58 11.49 -5.64
N ALA A 188 -15.78 11.45 -4.33
CA ALA A 188 -14.75 11.77 -3.34
C ALA A 188 -14.37 10.50 -2.59
N VAL A 189 -13.07 10.16 -2.59
CA VAL A 189 -12.48 9.02 -1.87
C VAL A 189 -11.69 9.55 -0.68
N TYR A 190 -12.02 9.06 0.52
CA TYR A 190 -11.29 9.42 1.74
C TYR A 190 -10.02 8.59 1.89
N GLY A 191 -8.88 9.26 2.02
CA GLY A 191 -7.56 8.68 2.27
C GLY A 191 -6.49 9.35 1.42
N LEU A 192 -5.22 9.14 1.71
CA LEU A 192 -4.08 9.72 0.98
C LEU A 192 -2.95 8.72 0.78
N ASP A 193 -3.21 7.45 0.93
CA ASP A 193 -2.23 6.44 0.61
C ASP A 193 -1.95 6.45 -0.90
N ALA A 194 -0.71 6.16 -1.27
CA ALA A 194 -0.32 6.12 -2.67
C ALA A 194 -1.14 5.11 -3.48
N ASP A 195 -1.62 4.05 -2.83
CA ASP A 195 -2.49 3.05 -3.44
C ASP A 195 -3.82 3.64 -3.88
N LEU A 196 -4.46 4.47 -3.05
CA LEU A 196 -5.70 5.16 -3.41
C LEU A 196 -5.52 6.10 -4.61
N ILE A 197 -4.35 6.76 -4.73
CA ILE A 197 -4.04 7.57 -5.89
C ILE A 197 -3.92 6.69 -7.14
N MET A 198 -3.16 5.59 -7.06
CA MET A 198 -2.97 4.66 -8.19
C MET A 198 -4.29 4.00 -8.61
N LEU A 199 -5.08 3.53 -7.65
CA LEU A 199 -6.42 2.99 -7.90
C LEU A 199 -7.33 4.04 -8.56
N SER A 200 -7.30 5.28 -8.09
CA SER A 200 -8.08 6.38 -8.68
C SER A 200 -7.67 6.69 -10.12
N LEU A 201 -6.36 6.66 -10.41
CA LEU A 201 -5.85 6.83 -11.77
C LEU A 201 -6.38 5.72 -12.72
N PHE A 202 -6.38 4.46 -12.30
CA PHE A 202 -6.94 3.36 -13.09
C PHE A 202 -8.46 3.48 -13.32
N HIS A 203 -9.18 4.03 -12.33
CA HIS A 203 -10.65 4.05 -12.35
C HIS A 203 -11.25 5.37 -12.82
N GLN A 204 -10.44 6.35 -13.21
CA GLN A 204 -10.96 7.66 -13.65
C GLN A 204 -11.97 7.57 -14.79
N SER A 205 -11.82 6.59 -15.68
CA SER A 205 -12.74 6.40 -16.82
C SER A 205 -14.16 5.96 -16.44
N TYR A 206 -14.38 5.52 -15.20
CA TYR A 206 -15.68 5.08 -14.68
C TYR A 206 -16.53 6.23 -14.12
N SER A 207 -15.98 7.44 -14.01
CA SER A 207 -16.67 8.59 -13.41
C SER A 207 -16.34 9.88 -14.14
N LYS A 208 -17.15 10.93 -13.92
CA LYS A 208 -16.85 12.27 -14.44
C LYS A 208 -15.54 12.80 -13.86
N ASN A 209 -15.37 12.71 -12.55
CA ASN A 209 -14.10 13.02 -11.86
C ASN A 209 -14.02 12.31 -10.51
N ILE A 210 -12.77 12.02 -10.10
CA ILE A 210 -12.44 11.47 -8.78
C ILE A 210 -11.58 12.49 -8.03
N TYR A 211 -11.94 12.75 -6.77
CA TYR A 211 -11.12 13.48 -5.82
C TYR A 211 -10.66 12.54 -4.70
N VAL A 212 -9.38 12.50 -4.40
CA VAL A 212 -8.85 11.84 -3.19
C VAL A 212 -8.62 12.92 -2.14
N PHE A 213 -9.15 12.75 -0.93
CA PHE A 213 -9.09 13.82 0.07
C PHE A 213 -8.74 13.33 1.47
N ARG A 214 -8.17 14.23 2.26
CA ARG A 214 -7.90 14.11 3.68
C ARG A 214 -7.70 15.48 4.32
N GLU A 215 -7.49 15.51 5.65
CA GLU A 215 -7.23 16.74 6.40
C GLU A 215 -5.85 17.33 6.12
N SER A 216 -5.75 18.65 6.23
CA SER A 216 -4.58 19.46 5.92
C SER A 216 -3.27 19.09 6.65
N PRO A 217 -3.21 18.56 7.88
CA PRO A 217 -1.93 18.25 8.52
C PRO A 217 -1.06 17.28 7.74
N THR A 218 -1.68 16.38 6.99
CA THR A 218 -0.96 15.43 6.12
C THR A 218 -0.28 16.14 4.94
N PHE A 219 -0.81 17.27 4.49
CA PHE A 219 -0.25 18.08 3.42
C PHE A 219 0.75 19.15 3.91
N LYS A 220 0.67 19.57 5.19
CA LYS A 220 1.50 20.66 5.75
C LYS A 220 3.00 20.40 5.74
N THR A 221 3.40 19.14 5.87
CA THR A 221 4.82 18.75 5.81
C THR A 221 5.43 18.96 4.43
N VAL A 222 4.61 19.10 3.40
CA VAL A 222 5.03 19.20 1.99
C VAL A 222 4.63 20.54 1.37
N LEU A 223 3.47 21.08 1.74
CA LEU A 223 2.95 22.37 1.26
C LEU A 223 3.21 23.45 2.31
N SER A 224 4.06 24.42 1.99
CA SER A 224 4.36 25.52 2.90
C SER A 224 3.13 26.39 3.25
N HIS A 225 2.80 26.46 4.54
CA HIS A 225 2.19 27.55 5.29
C HIS A 225 0.79 28.12 4.96
N SER A 226 0.01 27.64 3.98
CA SER A 226 -1.21 28.35 3.56
C SER A 226 -2.55 27.72 3.91
N TYR A 227 -2.58 26.63 4.72
CA TYR A 227 -3.83 25.93 5.02
C TYR A 227 -4.13 25.88 6.51
N GLU A 228 -5.41 26.04 6.88
CA GLU A 228 -5.88 25.97 8.26
C GLU A 228 -5.84 24.54 8.82
N GLN A 229 -5.79 24.40 10.16
CA GLN A 229 -5.48 23.17 10.87
C GLN A 229 -6.62 22.16 10.85
N LYS A 230 -7.57 22.12 10.08
CA LYS A 230 -8.62 21.11 9.87
C LYS A 230 -9.29 21.25 8.49
N GLU A 231 -8.68 21.99 7.59
CA GLU A 231 -9.22 22.15 6.25
C GLU A 231 -9.10 20.84 5.47
N LEU A 232 -10.17 20.43 4.78
CA LEU A 232 -10.14 19.28 3.88
C LEU A 232 -9.51 19.71 2.56
N LEU A 233 -8.48 18.98 2.14
CA LEU A 233 -7.80 19.16 0.87
C LEU A 233 -8.09 17.98 -0.06
N PHE A 234 -8.44 18.31 -1.28
CA PHE A 234 -8.87 17.38 -2.32
C PHE A 234 -7.83 17.35 -3.43
N MET A 235 -7.30 16.18 -3.73
CA MET A 235 -6.45 15.95 -4.90
C MET A 235 -7.35 15.67 -6.10
N ASP A 236 -7.26 16.50 -7.11
CA ASP A 236 -7.99 16.37 -8.38
C ASP A 236 -7.30 15.36 -9.28
N ILE A 237 -7.86 14.15 -9.38
CA ILE A 237 -7.29 13.06 -10.17
C ILE A 237 -7.35 13.35 -11.65
N GLY A 238 -8.40 14.00 -12.15
CA GLY A 238 -8.48 14.45 -13.54
C GLY A 238 -7.36 15.45 -13.90
N GLY A 239 -7.08 16.37 -12.98
CA GLY A 239 -5.93 17.31 -13.09
C GLY A 239 -4.59 16.58 -13.06
N LEU A 240 -4.42 15.60 -12.17
CA LEU A 240 -3.21 14.78 -12.08
C LEU A 240 -2.97 13.99 -13.37
N ILE A 241 -4.00 13.36 -13.93
CA ILE A 241 -3.94 12.65 -15.21
C ILE A 241 -3.44 13.57 -16.33
N ASN A 242 -3.93 14.81 -16.39
CA ASN A 242 -3.47 15.77 -17.39
C ASN A 242 -1.97 16.05 -17.25
N SER A 243 -1.49 16.23 -16.02
CA SER A 243 -0.08 16.51 -15.74
C SER A 243 0.81 15.31 -16.07
N ILE A 244 0.43 14.10 -15.65
CA ILE A 244 1.15 12.87 -15.98
C ILE A 244 1.23 12.67 -17.51
N PHE A 245 0.11 12.86 -18.20
CA PHE A 245 0.05 12.69 -19.64
C PHE A 245 0.96 13.67 -20.40
N GLN A 246 1.09 14.90 -19.91
CA GLN A 246 2.03 15.88 -20.44
C GLN A 246 3.49 15.46 -20.20
N GLU A 247 3.81 14.99 -18.99
CA GLU A 247 5.16 14.55 -18.62
C GLU A 247 5.61 13.32 -19.41
N MET A 248 4.70 12.38 -19.67
CA MET A 248 4.99 11.18 -20.48
C MET A 248 5.23 11.47 -21.97
N GLY A 249 5.33 12.73 -22.37
CA GLY A 249 5.61 13.13 -23.75
C GLY A 249 4.41 12.95 -24.65
N ASN A 250 3.28 13.52 -24.25
CA ASN A 250 2.03 13.51 -25.01
C ASN A 250 2.22 13.92 -26.47
N TYR A 251 2.16 12.98 -27.36
CA TYR A 251 2.17 13.26 -28.78
C TYR A 251 1.09 12.49 -29.51
N GLN A 252 0.03 13.22 -29.83
CA GLN A 252 -0.97 12.98 -30.88
C GLN A 252 -1.67 11.61 -30.91
N ALA A 253 -2.97 11.62 -30.58
CA ALA A 253 -3.98 10.62 -31.00
C ALA A 253 -3.92 9.22 -30.36
N ILE A 254 -3.33 9.06 -29.18
CA ILE A 254 -3.47 7.84 -28.39
C ILE A 254 -4.43 8.12 -27.23
N ASP A 255 -5.24 7.13 -26.88
CA ASP A 255 -6.13 7.19 -25.73
C ASP A 255 -5.32 7.53 -24.48
N LYS A 256 -5.65 8.67 -23.87
CA LYS A 256 -5.02 9.19 -22.66
C LYS A 256 -5.15 8.22 -21.49
N SER A 257 -6.29 7.53 -21.38
CA SER A 257 -6.53 6.52 -20.36
C SER A 257 -5.52 5.36 -20.48
N LEU A 258 -5.18 4.93 -21.70
CA LEU A 258 -4.19 3.89 -21.93
C LEU A 258 -2.79 4.30 -21.44
N ARG A 259 -2.38 5.55 -21.70
CA ARG A 259 -1.09 6.06 -21.24
C ARG A 259 -1.01 6.18 -19.72
N VAL A 260 -2.10 6.56 -19.07
CA VAL A 260 -2.17 6.60 -17.62
C VAL A 260 -2.14 5.19 -17.03
N THR A 261 -2.80 4.22 -17.67
CA THR A 261 -2.70 2.80 -17.30
C THR A 261 -1.25 2.31 -17.37
N ASP A 262 -0.55 2.62 -18.47
CA ASP A 262 0.88 2.30 -18.62
C ASP A 262 1.75 2.98 -17.56
N TYR A 263 1.44 4.23 -17.22
CA TYR A 263 2.14 4.97 -16.16
C TYR A 263 2.01 4.26 -14.80
N VAL A 264 0.81 3.87 -14.42
CA VAL A 264 0.60 3.17 -13.14
C VAL A 264 1.30 1.81 -13.14
N PHE A 265 1.21 1.06 -14.25
CA PHE A 265 1.93 -0.21 -14.39
C PHE A 265 3.46 -0.03 -14.28
N MET A 266 3.99 1.00 -14.93
CA MET A 266 5.41 1.37 -14.83
C MET A 266 5.83 1.71 -13.39
N CYS A 267 4.96 2.37 -12.64
CA CYS A 267 5.23 2.72 -11.25
C CYS A 267 5.35 1.50 -10.31
N PHE A 268 4.87 0.31 -10.70
CA PHE A 268 5.08 -0.91 -9.91
C PHE A 268 6.56 -1.27 -9.76
N PHE A 269 7.42 -0.87 -10.70
CA PHE A 269 8.87 -1.06 -10.59
C PHE A 269 9.54 -0.21 -9.50
N LEU A 270 8.85 0.82 -8.99
CA LEU A 270 9.29 1.62 -7.84
C LEU A 270 8.97 0.95 -6.50
N GLY A 271 8.38 -0.23 -6.53
CA GLY A 271 7.91 -0.97 -5.35
C GLY A 271 6.54 -0.51 -4.87
N ASN A 272 5.83 -1.45 -4.24
CA ASN A 272 4.53 -1.23 -3.60
C ASN A 272 4.39 -2.17 -2.38
N ASP A 273 3.18 -2.35 -1.87
CA ASP A 273 2.94 -3.23 -0.72
C ASP A 273 3.21 -4.72 -1.02
N PHE A 274 3.28 -5.11 -2.29
CA PHE A 274 3.35 -6.51 -2.75
C PHE A 274 4.66 -6.87 -3.43
N LEU A 275 5.32 -5.90 -4.06
CA LEU A 275 6.58 -6.09 -4.79
C LEU A 275 7.64 -5.09 -4.29
N PRO A 276 8.89 -5.54 -4.06
CA PRO A 276 9.98 -4.64 -3.75
C PRO A 276 10.40 -3.82 -4.97
N HIS A 277 10.92 -2.60 -4.73
CA HIS A 277 11.53 -1.79 -5.79
C HIS A 277 12.88 -2.36 -6.23
N PHE A 278 13.30 -2.02 -7.44
CA PHE A 278 14.68 -2.25 -7.88
C PHE A 278 15.60 -1.23 -7.21
N PRO A 279 16.68 -1.64 -6.53
CA PRO A 279 17.61 -0.69 -5.90
C PRO A 279 18.18 0.36 -6.87
N ALA A 280 18.32 0.00 -8.15
CA ALA A 280 18.72 0.91 -9.22
C ALA A 280 17.67 1.99 -9.58
N LEU A 281 16.41 1.85 -9.14
CA LEU A 281 15.27 2.71 -9.49
C LEU A 281 14.66 3.38 -8.26
N ASN A 282 15.50 4.09 -7.48
CA ASN A 282 15.03 4.74 -6.26
C ASN A 282 14.20 5.99 -6.60
N ILE A 283 12.94 6.03 -6.15
CA ILE A 283 12.02 7.17 -6.37
C ILE A 283 12.53 8.49 -5.75
N ARG A 284 13.32 8.42 -4.66
CA ARG A 284 13.84 9.63 -3.98
C ARG A 284 14.99 10.30 -4.73
N THR A 285 15.58 9.60 -5.68
CA THR A 285 16.62 10.12 -6.54
C THR A 285 16.06 10.44 -7.92
N HIS A 286 16.12 9.51 -8.84
CA HIS A 286 15.71 9.72 -10.23
C HIS A 286 14.79 8.61 -10.77
N GLY A 287 14.27 7.72 -9.92
CA GLY A 287 13.55 6.53 -10.35
C GLY A 287 12.38 6.82 -11.30
N ILE A 288 11.49 7.78 -10.97
CA ILE A 288 10.36 8.13 -11.87
C ILE A 288 10.88 8.71 -13.18
N GLN A 289 11.86 9.62 -13.14
CA GLN A 289 12.41 10.24 -14.37
C GLN A 289 13.04 9.19 -15.28
N ILE A 290 13.83 8.28 -14.73
CA ILE A 290 14.42 7.16 -15.48
C ILE A 290 13.34 6.32 -16.15
N LEU A 291 12.28 6.00 -15.43
CA LEU A 291 11.17 5.21 -15.97
C LEU A 291 10.43 5.97 -17.07
N THR A 292 10.08 7.23 -16.87
CA THR A 292 9.34 8.04 -17.87
C THR A 292 10.17 8.27 -19.13
N ASP A 293 11.45 8.58 -19.01
CA ASP A 293 12.35 8.77 -20.15
C ASP A 293 12.52 7.48 -20.95
N THR A 294 12.73 6.35 -20.24
CA THR A 294 12.84 5.04 -20.90
C THR A 294 11.54 4.62 -21.55
N TYR A 295 10.40 4.86 -20.89
CA TYR A 295 9.08 4.61 -21.46
C TYR A 295 8.88 5.41 -22.74
N TYR A 296 9.19 6.70 -22.74
CA TYR A 296 9.10 7.52 -23.94
C TYR A 296 9.92 6.95 -25.10
N GLN A 297 11.18 6.58 -24.84
CA GLN A 297 12.09 6.07 -25.86
C GLN A 297 11.66 4.73 -26.45
N THR A 298 11.05 3.85 -25.66
CA THR A 298 10.76 2.47 -26.05
C THR A 298 9.30 2.22 -26.43
N ILE A 299 8.37 2.91 -25.78
CA ILE A 299 6.92 2.72 -25.89
C ILE A 299 6.21 4.01 -26.28
N GLY A 300 6.38 5.09 -25.49
CA GLY A 300 5.54 6.27 -25.54
C GLY A 300 5.54 7.00 -26.88
N ARG A 301 6.65 7.05 -27.59
CA ARG A 301 6.77 7.68 -28.93
C ARG A 301 6.13 6.88 -30.06
N PHE A 302 5.74 5.63 -29.81
CA PHE A 302 5.11 4.78 -30.82
C PHE A 302 3.60 4.73 -30.61
N ARG A 303 2.82 4.85 -31.70
CA ARG A 303 1.35 4.87 -31.62
C ARG A 303 0.74 3.52 -31.32
N ASP A 304 1.40 2.45 -31.73
CA ASP A 304 0.96 1.05 -31.66
C ASP A 304 1.49 0.32 -30.43
N ARG A 305 2.20 1.01 -29.52
CA ARG A 305 2.78 0.40 -28.33
C ARG A 305 2.14 0.91 -27.05
N SER A 306 1.88 -0.05 -26.16
CA SER A 306 1.44 0.15 -24.78
C SER A 306 1.84 -1.07 -23.96
N PHE A 307 1.89 -0.98 -22.63
CA PHE A 307 2.08 -2.16 -21.80
C PHE A 307 0.83 -3.01 -21.71
N ILE A 308 -0.33 -2.37 -21.80
CA ILE A 308 -1.62 -3.03 -21.67
C ILE A 308 -2.37 -2.97 -23.00
N HIS A 309 -2.93 -4.10 -23.40
CA HIS A 309 -3.75 -4.16 -24.60
C HIS A 309 -5.05 -3.36 -24.41
N PRO A 310 -5.40 -2.42 -25.30
CA PRO A 310 -6.51 -1.49 -25.08
C PRO A 310 -7.87 -2.19 -24.91
N THR A 311 -8.10 -3.28 -25.61
CA THR A 311 -9.39 -4.01 -25.61
C THR A 311 -9.39 -5.18 -24.63
N THR A 312 -8.40 -6.09 -24.74
CA THR A 312 -8.38 -7.32 -23.91
C THR A 312 -7.87 -7.11 -22.50
N LYS A 313 -7.28 -5.93 -22.21
CA LYS A 313 -6.66 -5.59 -20.92
C LYS A 313 -5.54 -6.56 -20.49
N GLN A 314 -5.01 -7.36 -21.39
CA GLN A 314 -3.86 -8.23 -21.14
C GLN A 314 -2.56 -7.45 -21.17
N ILE A 315 -1.57 -7.91 -20.41
CA ILE A 315 -0.20 -7.37 -20.43
C ILE A 315 0.47 -7.77 -21.75
N LEU A 316 0.98 -6.80 -22.47
CA LEU A 316 1.76 -6.99 -23.69
C LEU A 316 3.24 -7.21 -23.32
N TRP A 317 3.57 -8.43 -22.90
CA TRP A 317 4.89 -8.80 -22.39
C TRP A 317 6.03 -8.44 -23.33
N GLN A 318 5.82 -8.48 -24.66
CA GLN A 318 6.83 -8.05 -25.63
C GLN A 318 7.16 -6.56 -25.50
N HIS A 319 6.17 -5.70 -25.20
CA HIS A 319 6.41 -4.28 -24.99
C HIS A 319 7.07 -4.03 -23.63
N VAL A 320 6.68 -4.78 -22.60
CA VAL A 320 7.37 -4.78 -21.30
C VAL A 320 8.83 -5.22 -21.48
N TYR A 321 9.11 -6.20 -22.31
CA TYR A 321 10.48 -6.62 -22.64
C TYR A 321 11.30 -5.47 -23.23
N TYR A 322 10.81 -4.73 -24.24
CA TYR A 322 11.55 -3.61 -24.83
C TYR A 322 11.90 -2.53 -23.81
N PHE A 323 10.98 -2.25 -22.90
CA PHE A 323 11.18 -1.30 -21.83
C PHE A 323 12.23 -1.78 -20.82
N LEU A 324 12.08 -3.00 -20.32
CA LEU A 324 13.01 -3.57 -19.33
C LEU A 324 14.39 -3.87 -19.93
N GLU A 325 14.49 -4.22 -21.20
CA GLU A 325 15.76 -4.37 -21.88
C GLU A 325 16.54 -3.06 -21.93
N ALA A 326 15.89 -1.94 -22.19
CA ALA A 326 16.53 -0.63 -22.19
C ALA A 326 17.01 -0.25 -20.77
N LEU A 327 16.21 -0.52 -19.74
CA LEU A 327 16.59 -0.29 -18.33
C LEU A 327 17.76 -1.20 -17.91
N SER A 328 17.72 -2.49 -18.28
CA SER A 328 18.72 -3.48 -17.89
C SER A 328 20.13 -3.13 -18.40
N LYS A 329 20.23 -2.48 -19.54
CA LYS A 329 21.51 -1.98 -20.11
C LYS A 329 22.15 -0.87 -19.27
N GLN A 330 21.37 -0.22 -18.42
CA GLN A 330 21.82 0.87 -17.54
C GLN A 330 21.80 0.50 -16.06
N GLU A 331 21.30 -0.69 -15.70
CA GLU A 331 21.07 -1.11 -14.32
C GLU A 331 22.32 -0.98 -13.44
N GLU A 332 23.44 -1.50 -13.91
CA GLU A 332 24.72 -1.43 -13.19
C GLU A 332 25.12 0.03 -12.92
N LYS A 333 25.07 0.89 -13.93
CA LYS A 333 25.36 2.32 -13.80
C LYS A 333 24.43 2.99 -12.77
N TYR A 334 23.14 2.72 -12.81
CA TYR A 334 22.20 3.31 -11.86
C TYR A 334 22.43 2.80 -10.44
N LEU A 335 22.75 1.52 -10.29
CA LEU A 335 23.07 0.95 -8.99
C LEU A 335 24.37 1.52 -8.42
N GLN A 336 25.39 1.72 -9.28
CA GLN A 336 26.64 2.40 -8.89
C GLN A 336 26.37 3.84 -8.45
N GLN A 337 25.55 4.59 -9.18
CA GLN A 337 25.15 5.95 -8.81
C GLN A 337 24.41 6.00 -7.46
N GLU A 338 23.48 5.06 -7.21
CA GLU A 338 22.81 4.95 -5.92
C GLU A 338 23.79 4.63 -4.80
N TYR A 339 24.69 3.65 -5.01
CA TYR A 339 25.74 3.29 -4.06
C TYR A 339 26.63 4.48 -3.72
N ASP A 340 27.11 5.21 -4.72
CA ASP A 340 28.00 6.38 -4.57
C ASP A 340 27.26 7.55 -3.87
N SER A 341 26.00 7.78 -4.22
CA SER A 341 25.20 8.82 -3.59
C SER A 341 25.04 8.60 -2.08
N ARG A 342 25.05 7.35 -1.66
CA ARG A 342 24.95 6.93 -0.26
C ARG A 342 26.29 6.98 0.49
N ALA A 343 27.43 6.93 -0.20
CA ALA A 343 28.77 7.01 0.38
C ALA A 343 29.04 8.32 1.16
N LYS A 344 28.26 9.38 0.89
CA LYS A 344 28.30 10.63 1.69
C LYS A 344 27.97 10.42 3.16
N TRP A 345 27.15 9.38 3.47
CA TRP A 345 26.74 9.07 4.84
C TRP A 345 27.84 8.36 5.63
N ASP A 346 28.77 7.67 4.97
CA ASP A 346 29.91 6.99 5.61
C ASP A 346 30.84 7.99 6.30
N LYS A 347 30.86 9.24 5.83
CA LYS A 347 31.68 10.34 6.37
C LYS A 347 30.96 11.16 7.45
N LYS A 348 29.66 10.96 7.65
CA LYS A 348 28.85 11.73 8.61
C LYS A 348 29.03 11.17 10.02
N THR A 349 29.32 12.06 10.98
CA THR A 349 29.30 11.71 12.40
C THR A 349 27.84 11.70 12.91
N TRP A 350 27.49 10.64 13.65
CA TRP A 350 26.16 10.46 14.21
C TRP A 350 26.27 10.51 15.75
N PRO A 351 25.91 11.62 16.40
CA PRO A 351 25.92 11.71 17.86
C PRO A 351 24.86 10.79 18.46
N SER A 352 25.12 10.33 19.70
CA SER A 352 24.25 9.38 20.43
C SER A 352 24.16 9.67 21.93
N LYS A 353 24.26 10.94 22.31
CA LYS A 353 24.28 11.36 23.72
C LYS A 353 22.90 11.72 24.28
N THR A 354 22.04 12.28 23.45
CA THR A 354 20.68 12.70 23.85
C THR A 354 19.61 11.73 23.29
N PRO A 355 18.42 11.66 23.91
CA PRO A 355 17.33 10.84 23.38
C PRO A 355 16.99 11.15 21.92
N ILE A 356 16.99 12.43 21.51
CA ILE A 356 16.72 12.86 20.14
C ILE A 356 17.81 12.35 19.19
N GLU A 357 19.08 12.44 19.58
CA GLU A 357 20.20 11.91 18.77
C GLU A 357 20.13 10.39 18.61
N ILE A 358 19.70 9.67 19.68
CA ILE A 358 19.50 8.21 19.63
C ILE A 358 18.34 7.87 18.67
N GLU A 359 17.25 8.60 18.71
CA GLU A 359 16.13 8.42 17.79
C GLU A 359 16.55 8.66 16.33
N GLU A 360 17.34 9.73 16.07
CA GLU A 360 17.91 10.01 14.74
C GLU A 360 18.86 8.90 14.27
N LEU A 361 19.69 8.36 15.17
CA LEU A 361 20.59 7.27 14.87
C LEU A 361 19.82 6.00 14.50
N ILE A 362 18.79 5.64 15.28
CA ILE A 362 17.92 4.50 15.00
C ILE A 362 17.20 4.70 13.66
N LEU A 363 16.63 5.87 13.43
CA LEU A 363 15.93 6.19 12.19
C LEU A 363 16.82 6.03 10.95
N ASN A 364 18.08 6.44 11.05
CA ASN A 364 19.03 6.45 9.95
C ASN A 364 19.95 5.20 9.90
N SER A 365 19.69 4.17 10.69
CA SER A 365 20.48 2.93 10.73
C SER A 365 20.86 2.36 9.36
N PRO A 366 19.98 2.33 8.33
CA PRO A 366 20.34 1.78 7.02
C PRO A 366 21.44 2.52 6.28
N VAL A 367 21.59 3.81 6.52
CA VAL A 367 22.67 4.61 5.89
C VAL A 367 23.90 4.73 6.78
N ILE A 368 23.81 4.28 8.03
CA ILE A 368 24.93 4.21 8.97
C ILE A 368 25.63 2.84 8.87
N TYR A 369 24.85 1.76 8.84
CA TYR A 369 25.34 0.38 8.86
C TYR A 369 25.20 -0.27 7.49
N ARG A 370 26.06 0.09 6.55
CA ARG A 370 26.00 -0.29 5.13
C ARG A 370 26.82 -1.56 4.80
N ALA A 371 27.02 -2.45 5.78
CA ALA A 371 27.87 -3.63 5.59
C ALA A 371 27.45 -4.50 4.39
N ASP A 372 26.13 -4.68 4.18
CA ASP A 372 25.62 -5.46 3.05
C ASP A 372 25.87 -4.77 1.71
N GLU A 373 25.72 -3.45 1.65
CA GLU A 373 26.02 -2.67 0.45
C GLU A 373 27.51 -2.69 0.12
N HIS A 374 28.38 -2.55 1.13
CA HIS A 374 29.84 -2.66 0.96
C HIS A 374 30.27 -4.06 0.52
N TYR A 375 29.61 -5.11 1.04
CA TYR A 375 29.87 -6.48 0.59
C TYR A 375 29.48 -6.69 -0.87
N ILE A 376 28.34 -6.14 -1.31
CA ILE A 376 27.86 -6.24 -2.70
C ILE A 376 28.81 -5.46 -3.61
N CYS A 377 29.12 -4.22 -3.29
CA CYS A 377 29.99 -3.28 -4.01
C CYS A 377 29.84 -3.35 -5.54
N PRO A 378 28.89 -2.60 -6.15
CA PRO A 378 28.59 -2.72 -7.59
C PRO A 378 29.73 -2.24 -8.50
N HIS A 379 30.81 -1.70 -7.95
CA HIS A 379 32.04 -1.37 -8.67
C HIS A 379 33.01 -2.56 -8.82
N GLU A 380 32.79 -3.66 -8.09
CA GLU A 380 33.70 -4.81 -8.09
C GLU A 380 33.13 -5.97 -8.89
N TYR A 381 33.98 -6.64 -9.65
CA TYR A 381 33.61 -7.83 -10.41
C TYR A 381 32.89 -8.88 -9.55
N GLY A 382 31.83 -9.47 -10.08
CA GLY A 382 31.03 -10.51 -9.41
C GLY A 382 30.03 -9.97 -8.38
N TRP A 383 29.77 -8.66 -8.38
CA TRP A 383 28.80 -8.03 -7.48
C TRP A 383 27.39 -8.63 -7.60
N GLU A 384 26.98 -9.09 -8.78
CA GLU A 384 25.66 -9.69 -9.00
C GLU A 384 25.51 -11.01 -8.22
N SER A 385 26.57 -11.83 -8.16
CA SER A 385 26.55 -13.04 -7.35
C SER A 385 26.44 -12.71 -5.86
N ARG A 386 27.15 -11.66 -5.41
CA ARG A 386 27.05 -11.17 -4.03
C ARG A 386 25.68 -10.59 -3.72
N TYR A 387 25.03 -9.89 -4.68
CA TYR A 387 23.68 -9.39 -4.58
C TYR A 387 22.69 -10.52 -4.27
N TYR A 388 22.66 -11.57 -5.11
CA TYR A 388 21.75 -12.71 -4.92
C TYR A 388 22.01 -13.45 -3.61
N LYS A 389 23.27 -13.70 -3.27
CA LYS A 389 23.63 -14.38 -2.02
C LYS A 389 23.25 -13.57 -0.78
N ARG A 390 23.40 -12.25 -0.82
CA ARG A 390 23.22 -11.42 0.37
C ARG A 390 21.79 -10.91 0.54
N LEU A 391 21.13 -10.50 -0.52
CA LEU A 391 19.82 -9.85 -0.44
C LEU A 391 18.64 -10.82 -0.66
N ILE A 392 18.84 -11.84 -1.47
CA ILE A 392 17.81 -12.84 -1.81
C ILE A 392 18.04 -14.15 -1.07
N ASP A 393 19.24 -14.33 -0.52
CA ASP A 393 19.66 -15.52 0.23
C ASP A 393 19.61 -16.82 -0.59
N ILE A 394 20.06 -16.74 -1.86
CA ILE A 394 20.14 -17.90 -2.76
C ILE A 394 21.55 -18.06 -3.35
N ASP A 395 21.93 -19.30 -3.65
CA ASP A 395 23.02 -19.53 -4.60
C ASP A 395 22.58 -19.09 -5.99
N PRO A 396 23.37 -18.27 -6.71
CA PRO A 396 22.98 -17.68 -8.00
C PRO A 396 23.08 -18.70 -9.15
N THR A 397 22.46 -19.87 -8.98
CA THR A 397 22.29 -20.86 -10.05
C THR A 397 21.20 -20.38 -11.01
N ARG A 398 21.27 -20.82 -12.26
CA ARG A 398 20.25 -20.49 -13.26
C ARG A 398 18.83 -20.82 -12.75
N LYS A 399 18.65 -21.98 -12.11
CA LYS A 399 17.35 -22.44 -11.59
C LYS A 399 16.79 -21.52 -10.51
N ASN A 400 17.63 -21.12 -9.54
CA ASN A 400 17.20 -20.27 -8.44
C ASN A 400 16.87 -18.85 -8.93
N ILE A 401 17.69 -18.29 -9.81
CA ILE A 401 17.44 -16.98 -10.43
C ILE A 401 16.15 -17.02 -11.26
N GLU A 402 15.93 -18.08 -12.04
CA GLU A 402 14.70 -18.28 -12.81
C GLU A 402 13.46 -18.25 -11.89
N HIS A 403 13.49 -18.95 -10.76
CA HIS A 403 12.39 -18.98 -9.81
C HIS A 403 12.05 -17.57 -9.29
N VAL A 404 13.05 -16.81 -8.84
CA VAL A 404 12.87 -15.43 -8.37
C VAL A 404 12.31 -14.53 -9.46
N CYS A 405 12.84 -14.62 -10.68
CA CYS A 405 12.39 -13.81 -11.81
C CYS A 405 10.93 -14.14 -12.20
N ARG A 406 10.56 -15.42 -12.27
CA ARG A 406 9.19 -15.84 -12.58
C ARG A 406 8.20 -15.36 -11.52
N ASN A 407 8.54 -15.53 -10.22
CA ASN A 407 7.69 -15.05 -9.13
C ASN A 407 7.53 -13.51 -9.15
N TYR A 408 8.56 -12.76 -9.57
CA TYR A 408 8.43 -11.31 -9.74
C TYR A 408 7.52 -10.93 -10.93
N LEU A 409 7.63 -11.62 -12.07
CA LEU A 409 6.77 -11.41 -13.24
C LEU A 409 5.31 -11.76 -12.94
N GLU A 410 5.08 -12.88 -12.25
CA GLU A 410 3.74 -13.24 -11.71
C GLU A 410 3.20 -12.13 -10.81
N GLY A 411 4.08 -11.52 -10.01
CA GLY A 411 3.73 -10.40 -9.14
C GLY A 411 3.30 -9.15 -9.89
N LEU A 412 3.95 -8.81 -10.99
CA LEU A 412 3.53 -7.69 -11.84
C LEU A 412 2.11 -7.93 -12.40
N GLU A 413 1.83 -9.16 -12.84
CA GLU A 413 0.49 -9.54 -13.32
C GLU A 413 -0.53 -9.53 -12.19
N TRP A 414 -0.18 -10.09 -11.01
CA TRP A 414 -1.03 -10.11 -9.84
C TRP A 414 -1.42 -8.70 -9.38
N VAL A 415 -0.43 -7.80 -9.24
CA VAL A 415 -0.67 -6.40 -8.83
C VAL A 415 -1.53 -5.69 -9.85
N TYR A 416 -1.26 -5.88 -11.15
CA TYR A 416 -2.08 -5.27 -12.20
C TYR A 416 -3.55 -5.69 -12.10
N HIS A 417 -3.82 -6.99 -11.98
CA HIS A 417 -5.19 -7.49 -11.80
C HIS A 417 -5.82 -7.00 -10.51
N TYR A 418 -5.07 -7.00 -9.41
CA TYR A 418 -5.56 -6.56 -8.11
C TYR A 418 -5.95 -5.07 -8.11
N TYR A 419 -5.23 -4.23 -8.86
CA TYR A 419 -5.55 -2.80 -8.98
C TYR A 419 -6.66 -2.49 -9.99
N THR A 420 -6.86 -3.32 -10.99
CA THR A 420 -7.83 -3.06 -12.06
C THR A 420 -9.12 -3.87 -11.95
N GLY A 421 -9.11 -4.92 -11.14
CA GLY A 421 -10.23 -5.88 -11.03
C GLY A 421 -10.35 -6.48 -9.64
N ASP A 422 -10.65 -7.76 -9.63
CA ASP A 422 -10.77 -8.56 -8.40
C ASP A 422 -9.48 -9.36 -8.16
N CYS A 423 -9.29 -9.81 -6.92
CA CYS A 423 -8.15 -10.66 -6.57
C CYS A 423 -8.26 -12.02 -7.25
N ILE A 424 -7.32 -12.32 -8.16
CA ILE A 424 -7.32 -13.58 -8.93
C ILE A 424 -6.71 -14.75 -8.20
N ASP A 425 -5.80 -14.49 -7.24
CA ASP A 425 -5.21 -15.51 -6.38
C ASP A 425 -5.02 -14.94 -4.97
N TRP A 426 -5.84 -15.41 -4.03
CA TRP A 426 -5.79 -14.97 -2.62
C TRP A 426 -4.61 -15.53 -1.84
N GLN A 427 -3.89 -16.52 -2.38
CA GLN A 427 -2.77 -17.18 -1.71
C GLN A 427 -1.42 -16.81 -2.31
N TRP A 428 -1.41 -16.06 -3.42
CA TRP A 428 -0.18 -15.60 -4.03
C TRP A 428 0.54 -14.58 -3.12
N LYS A 429 1.87 -14.64 -3.10
CA LYS A 429 2.77 -13.61 -2.56
C LYS A 429 4.07 -13.59 -3.34
N TYR A 430 4.78 -12.49 -3.32
CA TYR A 430 6.20 -12.46 -3.67
C TYR A 430 7.01 -13.02 -2.50
N GLU A 431 7.97 -13.93 -2.80
CA GLU A 431 8.66 -14.72 -1.78
C GLU A 431 9.91 -14.03 -1.21
N ASN A 432 10.42 -12.98 -1.87
CA ASN A 432 11.69 -12.36 -1.52
C ASN A 432 11.53 -10.90 -1.05
N HIS A 433 12.54 -10.39 -0.32
CA HIS A 433 12.53 -9.00 0.15
C HIS A 433 13.08 -8.00 -0.87
N TYR A 434 13.83 -8.46 -1.87
CA TYR A 434 14.46 -7.65 -2.92
C TYR A 434 14.06 -8.17 -4.29
N ALA A 435 14.03 -7.26 -5.27
CA ALA A 435 13.76 -7.60 -6.66
C ALA A 435 14.94 -8.38 -7.29
N PRO A 436 14.71 -9.22 -8.31
CA PRO A 436 15.79 -9.76 -9.12
C PRO A 436 16.50 -8.64 -9.88
N LEU A 437 17.69 -8.89 -10.40
CA LEU A 437 18.34 -7.93 -11.30
C LEU A 437 17.59 -7.87 -12.63
N LEU A 438 17.42 -6.68 -13.20
CA LEU A 438 16.70 -6.45 -14.46
C LEU A 438 17.30 -7.28 -15.62
N LYS A 439 18.61 -7.38 -15.66
CA LYS A 439 19.32 -8.18 -16.70
C LYS A 439 18.99 -9.68 -16.66
N ASP A 440 18.57 -10.19 -15.50
CA ASP A 440 18.13 -11.57 -15.36
C ASP A 440 16.62 -11.68 -15.59
N LEU A 441 15.84 -10.73 -15.10
CA LEU A 441 14.39 -10.69 -15.26
C LEU A 441 13.96 -10.74 -16.74
N ILE A 442 14.63 -9.98 -17.61
CA ILE A 442 14.30 -9.94 -19.05
C ILE A 442 14.41 -11.30 -19.75
N ARG A 443 15.22 -12.22 -19.23
CA ARG A 443 15.41 -13.56 -19.82
C ARG A 443 14.19 -14.47 -19.69
N TYR A 444 13.30 -14.15 -18.76
CA TYR A 444 12.13 -14.96 -18.41
C TYR A 444 10.81 -14.30 -18.79
N ILE A 445 10.86 -13.13 -19.41
CA ILE A 445 9.67 -12.47 -19.97
C ILE A 445 9.09 -13.33 -21.10
N PRO A 446 7.78 -13.64 -21.10
CA PRO A 446 7.17 -14.44 -22.14
C PRO A 446 7.28 -13.80 -23.52
N ALA A 447 7.70 -14.57 -24.52
CA ALA A 447 7.77 -14.12 -25.92
C ALA A 447 6.39 -14.01 -26.59
N LYS A 448 5.37 -14.65 -26.03
CA LYS A 448 3.98 -14.64 -26.53
C LYS A 448 3.05 -14.11 -25.43
N PRO A 449 1.87 -13.58 -25.80
CA PRO A 449 0.85 -13.27 -24.80
C PRO A 449 0.56 -14.52 -23.96
N THR A 450 0.85 -14.43 -22.68
CA THR A 450 0.77 -15.56 -21.74
C THR A 450 0.24 -15.01 -20.42
N GLN A 451 -0.73 -15.68 -19.84
CA GLN A 451 -1.12 -15.47 -18.46
C GLN A 451 -0.17 -16.31 -17.59
N LEU A 452 0.56 -15.64 -16.70
CA LEU A 452 1.53 -16.28 -15.82
C LEU A 452 0.86 -16.88 -14.58
N LEU A 453 -0.11 -16.14 -14.04
CA LEU A 453 -0.90 -16.60 -12.90
C LEU A 453 -1.99 -17.55 -13.36
N GLN A 454 -1.97 -18.75 -12.82
CA GLN A 454 -3.10 -19.66 -12.86
C GLN A 454 -3.92 -19.42 -11.58
N GLN A 455 -5.22 -19.15 -11.74
CA GLN A 455 -6.12 -18.96 -10.60
C GLN A 455 -6.14 -20.21 -9.72
N LYS A 456 -5.39 -20.16 -8.61
CA LYS A 456 -5.23 -21.30 -7.69
C LYS A 456 -6.18 -21.21 -6.49
N ALA A 457 -6.47 -20.00 -6.04
CA ALA A 457 -7.26 -19.76 -4.84
C ALA A 457 -8.15 -18.51 -5.02
N PRO A 458 -9.36 -18.67 -5.58
CA PRO A 458 -10.28 -17.56 -5.84
C PRO A 458 -10.97 -17.06 -4.55
N SER A 459 -10.81 -17.73 -3.43
CA SER A 459 -11.51 -17.45 -2.18
C SER A 459 -10.55 -17.03 -1.07
N PRO A 460 -10.97 -16.08 -0.21
CA PRO A 460 -10.21 -15.68 0.96
C PRO A 460 -10.10 -16.82 1.97
N ILE A 461 -9.10 -16.74 2.86
CA ILE A 461 -8.97 -17.62 4.02
C ILE A 461 -9.86 -17.15 5.18
N SER A 462 -9.93 -17.93 6.26
CA SER A 462 -10.67 -17.51 7.45
C SER A 462 -9.97 -16.35 8.21
N PRO A 463 -10.73 -15.54 8.96
CA PRO A 463 -10.16 -14.48 9.80
C PRO A 463 -9.16 -15.00 10.84
N GLU A 464 -9.37 -16.19 11.41
CA GLU A 464 -8.44 -16.82 12.36
C GLU A 464 -7.10 -17.15 11.70
N LYS A 465 -7.12 -17.66 10.46
CA LYS A 465 -5.89 -17.91 9.69
C LYS A 465 -5.17 -16.61 9.38
N GLN A 466 -5.90 -15.54 9.05
CA GLN A 466 -5.28 -14.21 8.89
C GLN A 466 -4.60 -13.77 10.19
N LEU A 467 -5.28 -13.84 11.35
CA LEU A 467 -4.69 -13.47 12.64
C LEU A 467 -3.40 -14.27 12.91
N ALA A 468 -3.45 -15.59 12.68
CA ALA A 468 -2.28 -16.44 12.80
C ALA A 468 -1.13 -16.00 11.88
N CYS A 469 -1.41 -15.58 10.65
CA CYS A 469 -0.39 -15.14 9.71
C CYS A 469 0.24 -13.80 10.06
N VAL A 470 -0.55 -12.84 10.61
CA VAL A 470 -0.09 -11.45 10.70
C VAL A 470 0.37 -11.03 12.09
N LEU A 471 -0.02 -11.75 13.15
CA LEU A 471 0.30 -11.35 14.53
C LEU A 471 1.68 -11.84 14.96
N PRO A 472 2.49 -11.01 15.60
CA PRO A 472 3.71 -11.45 16.26
C PRO A 472 3.38 -12.18 17.59
N ARG A 473 4.36 -12.92 18.11
CA ARG A 473 4.20 -13.74 19.32
C ARG A 473 3.58 -12.98 20.51
N SER A 474 4.03 -11.77 20.77
CA SER A 474 3.55 -10.92 21.85
C SER A 474 2.07 -10.52 21.75
N GLN A 475 1.47 -10.67 20.57
CA GLN A 475 0.09 -10.25 20.25
C GLN A 475 -0.86 -11.44 20.05
N LEU A 476 -0.41 -12.68 20.23
CA LEU A 476 -1.24 -13.89 20.07
C LEU A 476 -2.38 -13.98 21.11
N THR A 477 -2.40 -13.11 22.12
CA THR A 477 -3.55 -12.94 23.02
C THR A 477 -4.81 -12.41 22.33
N LEU A 478 -4.68 -11.81 21.14
CA LEU A 478 -5.79 -11.33 20.32
C LEU A 478 -6.46 -12.46 19.49
N VAL A 479 -5.83 -13.63 19.42
CA VAL A 479 -6.38 -14.80 18.72
C VAL A 479 -7.29 -15.58 19.70
N PRO A 480 -8.36 -16.24 19.22
CA PRO A 480 -9.16 -17.14 20.04
C PRO A 480 -8.29 -18.19 20.77
N THR A 481 -8.66 -18.53 22.01
CA THR A 481 -7.82 -19.35 22.90
C THR A 481 -7.43 -20.69 22.28
N HIS A 482 -8.39 -21.41 21.66
CA HIS A 482 -8.13 -22.69 21.00
C HIS A 482 -7.10 -22.55 19.88
N VAL A 483 -7.20 -21.53 19.04
CA VAL A 483 -6.23 -21.25 17.96
C VAL A 483 -4.86 -20.90 18.56
N ARG A 484 -4.82 -20.05 19.59
CA ARG A 484 -3.58 -19.68 20.26
C ARG A 484 -2.84 -20.89 20.81
N ASP A 485 -3.56 -21.83 21.42
CA ASP A 485 -2.95 -23.02 21.99
C ASP A 485 -2.32 -23.92 20.91
N VAL A 486 -2.97 -24.06 19.74
CA VAL A 486 -2.39 -24.72 18.57
C VAL A 486 -1.13 -24.00 18.09
N LEU A 487 -1.17 -22.67 17.97
CA LEU A 487 -0.03 -21.89 17.50
C LEU A 487 1.17 -21.99 18.46
N MET A 488 0.92 -21.95 19.76
CA MET A 488 1.97 -21.99 20.79
C MET A 488 2.58 -23.40 20.97
N THR A 489 1.85 -24.46 20.62
CA THR A 489 2.36 -25.83 20.73
C THR A 489 2.97 -26.33 19.42
N LYS A 490 2.25 -26.20 18.31
CA LYS A 490 2.64 -26.80 17.02
C LYS A 490 3.47 -25.86 16.15
N TYR A 491 3.21 -24.55 16.21
CA TYR A 491 3.77 -23.58 15.27
C TYR A 491 4.64 -22.48 15.90
N ILE A 492 5.06 -22.64 17.17
CA ILE A 492 5.83 -21.63 17.91
C ILE A 492 7.10 -21.18 17.18
N HIS A 493 7.73 -22.04 16.39
CA HIS A 493 8.91 -21.75 15.59
C HIS A 493 8.67 -20.69 14.51
N LEU A 494 7.43 -20.46 14.10
CA LEU A 494 7.04 -19.42 13.15
C LEU A 494 6.94 -18.02 13.80
N TYR A 495 7.01 -17.92 15.12
CA TYR A 495 6.80 -16.71 15.91
C TYR A 495 8.05 -16.35 16.73
N PRO A 496 9.14 -15.88 16.09
CA PRO A 496 10.33 -15.47 16.82
C PRO A 496 10.04 -14.25 17.70
N GLU A 497 10.67 -14.18 18.87
CA GLU A 497 10.58 -13.03 19.76
C GLU A 497 11.37 -11.82 19.23
N THR A 498 12.49 -12.11 18.57
CA THR A 498 13.36 -11.13 17.93
C THR A 498 13.71 -11.59 16.52
N CYS A 499 13.96 -10.66 15.61
CA CYS A 499 14.35 -10.98 14.25
C CYS A 499 15.49 -10.07 13.77
N LYS A 500 16.32 -10.61 12.88
CA LYS A 500 17.31 -9.81 12.15
C LYS A 500 16.57 -8.95 11.12
N LYS A 501 17.17 -7.81 10.76
CA LYS A 501 16.67 -6.95 9.69
C LYS A 501 17.69 -6.83 8.57
N SER A 502 17.23 -6.93 7.32
CA SER A 502 17.97 -6.53 6.13
C SER A 502 17.50 -5.14 5.71
N TRP A 503 18.42 -4.23 5.43
CA TRP A 503 18.08 -2.84 5.07
C TRP A 503 18.98 -2.24 3.98
N ALA A 504 19.68 -3.08 3.24
CA ALA A 504 20.49 -2.61 2.14
C ALA A 504 19.65 -1.78 1.15
N PHE A 505 20.19 -0.66 0.73
CA PHE A 505 19.53 0.33 -0.14
C PHE A 505 18.25 0.98 0.43
N CYS A 506 17.87 0.70 1.68
CA CYS A 506 16.82 1.42 2.39
C CYS A 506 17.32 2.79 2.87
N ARG A 507 16.43 3.79 2.94
CA ARG A 507 16.80 5.12 3.47
C ARG A 507 16.61 5.20 4.98
N TYR A 508 15.54 4.63 5.50
CA TYR A 508 15.16 4.70 6.90
C TYR A 508 14.94 3.33 7.52
N ASN A 509 15.13 3.20 8.84
CA ASN A 509 14.95 1.94 9.57
C ASN A 509 13.58 1.28 9.33
N TRP A 510 12.52 2.08 9.22
CA TRP A 510 11.17 1.57 8.98
C TRP A 510 10.98 0.96 7.57
N GLU A 511 11.88 1.18 6.63
CA GLU A 511 11.88 0.52 5.31
C GLU A 511 12.53 -0.87 5.35
N GLY A 512 13.37 -1.16 6.35
CA GLY A 512 14.08 -2.43 6.47
C GLY A 512 13.16 -3.65 6.50
N HIS A 513 13.69 -4.80 6.17
CA HIS A 513 12.96 -6.06 6.02
C HIS A 513 13.28 -7.00 7.21
N PRO A 514 12.35 -7.24 8.17
CA PRO A 514 12.51 -8.29 9.15
C PRO A 514 12.64 -9.65 8.48
N ILE A 515 13.65 -10.40 8.84
CA ILE A 515 13.86 -11.77 8.36
C ILE A 515 13.06 -12.69 9.28
N LEU A 516 11.95 -13.21 8.77
CA LEU A 516 10.99 -14.02 9.52
C LEU A 516 10.90 -15.42 8.94
N PRO A 517 10.61 -16.45 9.76
CA PRO A 517 10.29 -17.78 9.26
C PRO A 517 9.12 -17.72 8.29
N GLU A 518 9.20 -18.47 7.22
CA GLU A 518 8.13 -18.51 6.23
C GLU A 518 6.89 -19.23 6.78
N ILE A 519 5.70 -18.67 6.50
CA ILE A 519 4.42 -19.32 6.80
C ILE A 519 3.88 -19.89 5.50
N ASN A 520 3.72 -21.21 5.45
CA ASN A 520 2.94 -21.85 4.42
C ASN A 520 1.46 -21.85 4.84
N ILE A 521 0.68 -21.01 4.21
CA ILE A 521 -0.74 -20.82 4.56
C ILE A 521 -1.59 -22.05 4.30
N LEU A 522 -1.17 -22.91 3.37
CA LEU A 522 -1.86 -24.18 3.04
C LEU A 522 -1.64 -25.24 4.12
N GLU A 523 -0.45 -25.26 4.73
CA GLU A 523 -0.09 -26.21 5.76
C GLU A 523 -0.51 -25.75 7.17
N LEU A 524 -0.90 -24.47 7.32
CA LEU A 524 -1.35 -23.94 8.59
C LEU A 524 -2.76 -24.46 8.91
N THR A 525 -2.81 -25.54 9.69
CA THR A 525 -4.06 -26.12 10.19
C THR A 525 -4.32 -25.64 11.62
N LEU A 526 -5.48 -25.02 11.85
CA LEU A 526 -5.87 -24.44 13.15
C LEU A 526 -6.90 -25.29 13.89
N ASP A 527 -7.36 -26.35 13.26
CA ASP A 527 -8.26 -27.32 13.88
C ASP A 527 -7.50 -28.18 14.89
N CYS A 528 -8.13 -28.46 16.06
CA CYS A 528 -7.59 -29.29 17.14
C CYS A 528 -7.65 -30.78 16.78
#